data_c225e534f87f9f657a44455b1a2bc9e6
#
_entry.id   c225e534f87f9f657a44455b1a2bc9e6
#
_cell.length_a   1.000
_cell.length_b   1.000
_cell.length_c   1.000
_cell.angle_alpha   90.00
_cell.angle_beta   90.00
_cell.angle_gamma   90.00
#
_symmetry.space_group_name_H-M   'P 1'
#
loop_
_entity.id
_entity.type
_entity.pdbx_description
1 polymer ?
#
loop_
_entity_poly.entity_id
_entity_poly.type
_entity_poly.pdbx_seq_one_letter_code
_entity_poly.pdbx_strand_id
1 'polypeptide(L)'
;MAEWLKRAVFRTIGIVIGVAALTSCDVSTPTHRGDNSVIPSNLRMVSYDELPGWRDDDVRYALQAFRNSCRAKIQYTGRVIPDRALFEEKCRMLPSASADVATIRAWFESNFQPYQVFDDNGGDRGVYTGYYSPIIPACRTKTATCNEPLMGVPTDGRNYKGVAKKQIVEQQIGRVLYWANIVDVQNIQIQGSGMLQLEDGTMVKLNFAAVNDMPFKSIGEQLRSRGIRPPNGYSADAVWQYLKQNPTLARDVIYNNPRYVYFYESVPPDVIGKLGTPLSKIRSIAMDDDIYTLGMPVYIATNLSDGRAFRRLMIAQDTGSAIRGWIRADIFFGKGDEAYQFAHGQHAMGKMYILMPKEYTYVKPE
;
A
#
# COMPACT_ATOMS: atom_id res chain seq x y z
N MET A 1 -3.26 -41.23 52.58
CA MET A 1 -2.28 -42.09 53.26
C MET A 1 -0.93 -41.42 53.01
N ALA A 2 -0.54 -40.68 54.00
CA ALA A 2 0.48 -40.90 55.01
C ALA A 2 1.87 -40.64 54.42
N GLU A 3 2.44 -39.45 54.75
CA GLU A 3 3.35 -39.20 55.92
C GLU A 3 4.74 -39.84 55.75
N TRP A 4 5.83 -39.06 55.87
CA TRP A 4 6.63 -38.74 57.02
C TRP A 4 7.89 -37.96 56.65
N LEU A 5 8.05 -36.75 57.07
CA LEU A 5 8.97 -36.18 58.07
C LEU A 5 10.26 -36.93 58.37
N LYS A 6 11.43 -36.22 58.28
CA LYS A 6 12.30 -35.99 59.45
C LYS A 6 13.49 -35.05 59.19
N ARG A 7 13.66 -34.18 60.15
CA ARG A 7 14.70 -33.18 60.41
C ARG A 7 16.09 -33.83 60.68
N ALA A 8 17.16 -33.06 60.42
CA ALA A 8 18.35 -33.03 61.32
C ALA A 8 19.05 -31.66 61.21
N VAL A 9 19.27 -31.08 62.36
CA VAL A 9 20.03 -29.86 62.67
C VAL A 9 21.45 -30.29 63.07
N PHE A 10 22.49 -29.54 62.64
CA PHE A 10 23.72 -29.34 63.42
C PHE A 10 24.49 -28.06 63.00
N ARG A 11 24.89 -27.40 63.94
CA ARG A 11 25.55 -26.22 64.47
C ARG A 11 26.93 -25.90 63.86
N THR A 12 27.11 -24.59 63.60
CA THR A 12 28.20 -23.65 63.96
C THR A 12 29.68 -24.08 63.91
N ILE A 13 30.47 -23.25 63.21
CA ILE A 13 31.69 -22.60 63.73
C ILE A 13 31.97 -21.37 62.88
N GLY A 14 32.16 -20.20 63.51
CA GLY A 14 32.51 -18.95 62.86
C GLY A 14 34.02 -18.79 62.64
N ILE A 15 34.39 -18.14 61.55
CA ILE A 15 35.70 -17.51 61.38
C ILE A 15 35.44 -16.08 60.75
N VAL A 16 35.82 -15.08 61.53
CA VAL A 16 35.86 -13.70 61.12
C VAL A 16 37.17 -13.48 60.35
N ILE A 17 37.13 -13.16 59.10
CA ILE A 17 38.25 -12.58 58.36
C ILE A 17 37.75 -11.29 57.74
N GLY A 18 38.35 -10.17 58.13
CA GLY A 18 38.10 -8.86 57.58
C GLY A 18 38.58 -8.79 56.15
N VAL A 19 37.70 -8.27 55.26
CA VAL A 19 38.03 -7.95 53.89
C VAL A 19 37.74 -6.46 53.66
N ALA A 20 38.79 -5.81 53.18
CA ALA A 20 38.81 -4.41 52.82
C ALA A 20 37.69 -4.09 51.79
N ALA A 21 36.98 -3.00 52.03
CA ALA A 21 36.06 -2.41 51.09
C ALA A 21 36.80 -1.89 49.84
N LEU A 22 36.69 -2.61 48.73
CA LEU A 22 36.92 -2.06 47.41
C LEU A 22 35.58 -1.48 46.94
N THR A 23 35.49 -0.15 46.90
CA THR A 23 34.42 0.56 46.22
C THR A 23 34.52 0.28 44.71
N SER A 24 33.74 -0.67 44.24
CA SER A 24 33.47 -0.81 42.81
C SER A 24 32.52 0.32 42.41
N CYS A 25 32.97 1.18 41.50
CA CYS A 25 32.06 2.05 40.74
C CYS A 25 31.11 1.16 39.98
N ASP A 26 29.84 1.11 40.39
CA ASP A 26 28.76 0.60 39.59
C ASP A 26 28.63 1.49 38.34
N VAL A 27 29.23 1.02 37.24
CA VAL A 27 28.84 1.46 35.91
C VAL A 27 27.45 0.88 35.69
N SER A 28 26.42 1.68 35.96
CA SER A 28 25.07 1.39 35.56
C SER A 28 25.04 1.26 34.04
N THR A 29 25.10 0.01 33.57
CA THR A 29 24.70 -0.30 32.17
C THR A 29 23.27 0.22 31.98
N PRO A 30 23.01 1.01 30.94
CA PRO A 30 21.65 1.41 30.65
C PRO A 30 20.84 0.13 30.43
N THR A 31 19.85 -0.08 31.29
CA THR A 31 18.85 -1.13 31.10
C THR A 31 18.16 -0.87 29.75
N HIS A 32 18.53 -1.64 28.75
CA HIS A 32 17.70 -1.78 27.56
C HIS A 32 16.28 -2.12 28.03
N ARG A 33 15.35 -1.19 27.88
CA ARG A 33 13.92 -1.51 27.90
C ARG A 33 13.74 -2.56 26.83
N GLY A 34 13.41 -3.77 27.24
CA GLY A 34 13.25 -4.90 26.36
C GLY A 34 12.18 -4.60 25.32
N ASP A 35 12.63 -4.19 24.15
CA ASP A 35 11.83 -4.20 22.94
C ASP A 35 11.95 -5.62 22.38
N ASN A 36 10.88 -6.42 22.56
CA ASN A 36 10.72 -7.72 21.91
C ASN A 36 10.28 -7.56 20.44
N SER A 37 10.72 -6.52 19.74
CA SER A 37 10.51 -6.41 18.30
C SER A 37 11.40 -7.44 17.60
N VAL A 38 10.87 -8.65 17.43
CA VAL A 38 11.48 -9.67 16.59
C VAL A 38 11.38 -9.21 15.16
N ILE A 39 12.50 -8.72 14.58
CA ILE A 39 12.58 -8.42 13.16
C ILE A 39 12.32 -9.73 12.39
N PRO A 40 11.30 -9.79 11.51
CA PRO A 40 11.03 -10.98 10.72
C PRO A 40 12.27 -11.47 9.97
N SER A 41 12.46 -12.78 9.87
CA SER A 41 13.57 -13.41 9.14
C SER A 41 13.62 -13.03 7.65
N ASN A 42 12.50 -12.53 7.11
CA ASN A 42 12.37 -11.98 5.77
C ASN A 42 13.07 -10.60 5.61
N LEU A 43 13.59 -10.00 6.68
CA LEU A 43 14.24 -8.70 6.67
C LEU A 43 15.72 -8.82 7.06
N ARG A 44 16.61 -8.30 6.21
CA ARG A 44 18.05 -8.20 6.49
C ARG A 44 18.47 -6.74 6.53
N MET A 45 19.04 -6.30 7.66
CA MET A 45 19.62 -4.96 7.77
C MET A 45 20.69 -4.75 6.70
N VAL A 46 20.67 -3.59 6.07
CA VAL A 46 21.64 -3.16 5.05
C VAL A 46 22.02 -1.70 5.26
N SER A 47 23.12 -1.26 4.64
CA SER A 47 23.48 0.16 4.61
C SER A 47 22.78 0.88 3.46
N TYR A 48 22.73 2.22 3.50
CA TYR A 48 22.20 3.02 2.38
C TYR A 48 23.05 2.89 1.10
N ASP A 49 24.34 2.58 1.23
CA ASP A 49 25.23 2.35 0.08
C ASP A 49 24.87 1.06 -0.69
N GLU A 50 24.17 0.12 -0.05
CA GLU A 50 23.63 -1.10 -0.70
C GLU A 50 22.30 -0.87 -1.44
N LEU A 51 21.69 0.32 -1.32
CA LEU A 51 20.48 0.67 -2.05
C LEU A 51 20.86 1.21 -3.44
N PRO A 52 20.58 0.47 -4.53
CA PRO A 52 21.01 0.88 -5.87
C PRO A 52 20.41 2.24 -6.26
N GLY A 53 21.23 3.25 -6.56
CA GLY A 53 20.78 4.57 -7.01
C GLY A 53 20.11 5.42 -5.93
N TRP A 54 20.32 5.13 -4.65
CA TRP A 54 19.79 5.93 -3.54
C TRP A 54 20.18 7.40 -3.63
N ARG A 55 21.43 7.66 -4.02
CA ARG A 55 21.98 9.03 -4.12
C ARG A 55 21.39 9.83 -5.29
N ASP A 56 20.79 9.15 -6.28
CA ASP A 56 20.24 9.76 -7.49
C ASP A 56 18.74 10.09 -7.35
N ASP A 57 18.08 9.61 -6.29
CA ASP A 57 16.65 9.87 -6.08
C ASP A 57 16.41 11.28 -5.54
N ASP A 58 15.46 12.00 -6.14
CA ASP A 58 14.94 13.24 -5.61
C ASP A 58 13.92 12.98 -4.49
N VAL A 59 14.42 12.81 -3.28
CA VAL A 59 13.62 12.45 -2.10
C VAL A 59 12.66 13.54 -1.60
N ARG A 60 12.67 14.75 -2.19
CA ARG A 60 11.71 15.83 -1.84
C ARG A 60 10.26 15.39 -2.03
N TYR A 61 10.00 14.70 -3.14
CA TYR A 61 8.66 14.18 -3.44
C TYR A 61 8.26 13.02 -2.50
N ALA A 62 9.23 12.23 -2.04
CA ALA A 62 8.98 11.19 -1.04
C ALA A 62 8.66 11.81 0.33
N LEU A 63 9.39 12.87 0.73
CA LEU A 63 9.10 13.60 1.97
C LEU A 63 7.67 14.16 1.97
N GLN A 64 7.20 14.69 0.83
CA GLN A 64 5.83 15.19 0.72
C GLN A 64 4.80 14.07 0.92
N ALA A 65 5.00 12.90 0.29
CA ALA A 65 4.14 11.73 0.48
C ALA A 65 4.20 11.22 1.92
N PHE A 66 5.40 11.18 2.53
CA PHE A 66 5.57 10.77 3.93
C PHE A 66 4.89 11.74 4.89
N ARG A 67 4.97 13.04 4.64
CA ARG A 67 4.26 14.08 5.40
C ARG A 67 2.74 13.88 5.39
N ASN A 68 2.17 13.43 4.25
CA ASN A 68 0.77 13.07 4.17
C ASN A 68 0.45 11.87 5.07
N SER A 69 1.31 10.83 5.08
CA SER A 69 1.15 9.67 5.95
C SER A 69 1.21 10.04 7.43
N CYS A 70 2.11 10.95 7.82
CA CYS A 70 2.23 11.43 9.20
C CYS A 70 0.99 12.18 9.72
N ARG A 71 0.10 12.62 8.83
CA ARG A 71 -1.18 13.25 9.19
C ARG A 71 -2.33 12.24 9.29
N ALA A 72 -2.10 11.02 8.84
CA ALA A 72 -3.10 9.96 8.90
C ALA A 72 -3.15 9.30 10.28
N LYS A 73 -4.30 8.65 10.56
CA LYS A 73 -4.40 7.71 11.68
C LYS A 73 -3.82 6.36 11.25
N ILE A 74 -2.50 6.19 11.42
CA ILE A 74 -1.84 4.94 11.08
C ILE A 74 -2.35 3.82 11.99
N GLN A 75 -2.70 2.69 11.37
CA GLN A 75 -3.00 1.44 12.06
C GLN A 75 -1.74 0.58 12.04
N TYR A 76 -1.15 0.36 13.19
CA TYR A 76 0.06 -0.46 13.36
C TYR A 76 -0.32 -1.94 13.33
N THR A 77 -0.50 -2.46 12.13
CA THR A 77 -0.93 -3.84 11.83
C THR A 77 0.01 -4.50 10.84
N GLY A 78 -0.17 -5.81 10.62
CA GLY A 78 0.66 -6.59 9.72
C GLY A 78 1.72 -7.40 10.47
N ARG A 79 2.71 -7.89 9.75
CA ARG A 79 3.86 -8.67 10.28
C ARG A 79 5.12 -7.80 10.46
N VAL A 80 5.21 -6.70 9.69
CA VAL A 80 6.27 -5.68 9.78
C VAL A 80 5.65 -4.42 10.37
N ILE A 81 5.85 -4.25 11.68
CA ILE A 81 5.28 -3.15 12.46
C ILE A 81 6.45 -2.31 12.98
N PRO A 82 6.55 -1.03 12.59
CA PRO A 82 7.55 -0.14 13.17
C PRO A 82 7.23 0.16 14.64
N ASP A 83 8.24 0.42 15.46
CA ASP A 83 7.99 0.99 16.79
C ASP A 83 7.16 2.27 16.65
N ARG A 84 6.00 2.27 17.31
CA ARG A 84 5.02 3.34 17.17
C ARG A 84 5.56 4.68 17.69
N ALA A 85 6.21 4.66 18.87
CA ALA A 85 6.68 5.89 19.50
C ALA A 85 7.80 6.53 18.68
N LEU A 86 8.73 5.71 18.18
CA LEU A 86 9.80 6.14 17.28
C LEU A 86 9.23 6.67 15.95
N PHE A 87 8.29 5.96 15.34
CA PHE A 87 7.69 6.39 14.07
C PHE A 87 6.96 7.74 14.21
N GLU A 88 6.15 7.89 15.26
CA GLU A 88 5.45 9.14 15.57
C GLU A 88 6.44 10.29 15.90
N GLU A 89 7.57 9.96 16.54
CA GLU A 89 8.66 10.94 16.77
C GLU A 89 9.22 11.44 15.44
N LYS A 90 9.54 10.55 14.48
CA LYS A 90 10.04 10.96 13.15
C LYS A 90 9.02 11.80 12.40
N CYS A 91 7.73 11.53 12.58
CA CYS A 91 6.65 12.36 12.03
C CYS A 91 6.61 13.79 12.62
N ARG A 92 7.00 13.96 13.89
CA ARG A 92 7.09 15.30 14.53
C ARG A 92 8.34 16.08 14.10
N MET A 93 9.39 15.38 13.68
CA MET A 93 10.71 15.94 13.36
C MET A 93 10.98 16.11 11.86
N LEU A 94 9.93 16.18 11.05
CA LEU A 94 10.07 16.29 9.59
C LEU A 94 10.83 17.57 9.18
N PRO A 95 11.75 17.48 8.20
CA PRO A 95 12.41 18.65 7.62
C PRO A 95 11.39 19.66 7.05
N SER A 96 11.82 20.90 6.81
CA SER A 96 10.99 21.86 6.07
C SER A 96 10.59 21.31 4.70
N ALA A 97 9.40 21.67 4.22
CA ALA A 97 8.96 21.33 2.86
C ALA A 97 9.85 21.99 1.78
N SER A 98 10.54 23.07 2.12
CA SER A 98 11.48 23.79 1.25
C SER A 98 12.94 23.37 1.41
N ALA A 99 13.23 22.35 2.24
CA ALA A 99 14.58 21.84 2.41
C ALA A 99 15.12 21.25 1.08
N ASP A 100 16.42 21.37 0.87
CA ASP A 100 17.07 20.81 -0.31
C ASP A 100 17.17 19.27 -0.24
N VAL A 101 17.48 18.65 -1.38
CA VAL A 101 17.55 17.20 -1.52
C VAL A 101 18.57 16.58 -0.57
N ALA A 102 19.72 17.23 -0.35
CA ALA A 102 20.79 16.69 0.50
C ALA A 102 20.35 16.67 1.97
N THR A 103 19.74 17.76 2.44
CA THR A 103 19.18 17.87 3.81
C THR A 103 18.11 16.81 4.05
N ILE A 104 17.18 16.61 3.09
CA ILE A 104 16.11 15.62 3.23
C ILE A 104 16.67 14.19 3.21
N ARG A 105 17.65 13.92 2.32
CA ARG A 105 18.30 12.61 2.26
C ARG A 105 19.02 12.30 3.57
N ALA A 106 19.82 13.23 4.08
CA ALA A 106 20.50 13.09 5.35
C ALA A 106 19.52 12.86 6.52
N TRP A 107 18.35 13.49 6.47
CA TRP A 107 17.31 13.25 7.47
C TRP A 107 16.79 11.81 7.41
N PHE A 108 16.47 11.26 6.21
CA PHE A 108 16.07 9.84 6.10
C PHE A 108 17.19 8.91 6.57
N GLU A 109 18.43 9.15 6.18
CA GLU A 109 19.60 8.35 6.58
C GLU A 109 19.84 8.35 8.09
N SER A 110 19.63 9.47 8.74
CA SER A 110 19.80 9.61 10.20
C SER A 110 18.65 8.99 10.99
N ASN A 111 17.42 9.02 10.46
CA ASN A 111 16.22 8.66 11.19
C ASN A 111 15.69 7.25 10.86
N PHE A 112 16.15 6.64 9.77
CA PHE A 112 15.67 5.32 9.35
C PHE A 112 16.83 4.38 9.03
N GLN A 113 16.60 3.09 9.30
CA GLN A 113 17.49 1.98 8.96
C GLN A 113 16.83 1.17 7.83
N PRO A 114 17.50 1.00 6.67
CA PRO A 114 16.97 0.16 5.61
C PRO A 114 17.17 -1.33 5.91
N TYR A 115 16.16 -2.12 5.53
CA TYR A 115 16.17 -3.59 5.55
C TYR A 115 15.78 -4.11 4.18
N GLN A 116 16.63 -4.93 3.57
CA GLN A 116 16.28 -5.65 2.35
C GLN A 116 15.24 -6.71 2.67
N VAL A 117 14.23 -6.83 1.81
CA VAL A 117 13.14 -7.79 1.96
C VAL A 117 13.43 -9.05 1.16
N PHE A 118 13.11 -10.20 1.76
CA PHE A 118 13.16 -11.54 1.15
C PHE A 118 11.78 -12.19 1.22
N ASP A 119 11.44 -13.01 0.26
CA ASP A 119 10.24 -13.84 0.32
C ASP A 119 10.42 -15.06 1.27
N ASP A 120 9.37 -15.85 1.48
CA ASP A 120 9.40 -17.00 2.38
C ASP A 120 10.32 -18.14 1.88
N ASN A 121 10.80 -18.08 0.64
CA ASN A 121 11.76 -19.03 0.05
C ASN A 121 13.19 -18.47 -0.01
N GLY A 122 13.43 -17.27 0.54
CA GLY A 122 14.72 -16.58 0.50
C GLY A 122 15.00 -15.83 -0.81
N GLY A 123 14.03 -15.71 -1.70
CA GLY A 123 14.13 -14.87 -2.91
C GLY A 123 14.17 -13.38 -2.56
N ASP A 124 15.01 -12.60 -3.26
CA ASP A 124 15.21 -11.17 -3.02
C ASP A 124 14.58 -10.27 -4.10
N ARG A 125 13.76 -10.85 -4.98
CA ARG A 125 13.10 -10.15 -6.09
C ARG A 125 11.62 -10.51 -6.15
N GLY A 126 10.79 -9.49 -6.37
CA GLY A 126 9.36 -9.67 -6.54
C GLY A 126 8.79 -8.79 -7.64
N VAL A 127 7.48 -8.82 -7.79
CA VAL A 127 6.76 -8.22 -8.92
C VAL A 127 6.27 -6.82 -8.58
N TYR A 128 6.56 -5.87 -9.49
CA TYR A 128 6.08 -4.49 -9.45
C TYR A 128 5.19 -4.23 -10.65
N THR A 129 3.93 -3.87 -10.37
CA THR A 129 2.96 -3.44 -11.38
C THR A 129 2.64 -1.96 -11.21
N GLY A 130 1.73 -1.43 -12.01
CA GLY A 130 1.32 -0.04 -11.96
C GLY A 130 -0.18 0.12 -11.96
N TYR A 131 -0.66 1.12 -11.25
CA TYR A 131 -2.05 1.56 -11.31
C TYR A 131 -2.15 3.08 -11.44
N TYR A 132 -3.32 3.53 -11.81
CA TYR A 132 -3.60 4.94 -12.05
C TYR A 132 -5.08 5.24 -11.74
N SER A 133 -5.44 6.51 -11.70
CA SER A 133 -6.83 6.92 -11.62
C SER A 133 -7.33 7.30 -13.02
N PRO A 134 -8.19 6.50 -13.66
CA PRO A 134 -8.73 6.82 -14.98
C PRO A 134 -9.60 8.07 -14.95
N ILE A 135 -9.65 8.78 -16.09
CA ILE A 135 -10.63 9.84 -16.33
C ILE A 135 -11.61 9.29 -17.37
N ILE A 136 -12.88 9.24 -17.04
CA ILE A 136 -13.91 8.69 -17.93
C ILE A 136 -15.07 9.69 -18.16
N PRO A 137 -15.70 9.69 -19.33
CA PRO A 137 -16.97 10.40 -19.54
C PRO A 137 -18.06 9.81 -18.65
N ALA A 138 -18.88 10.65 -18.04
CA ALA A 138 -19.99 10.24 -17.20
C ALA A 138 -21.17 11.21 -17.30
N CYS A 139 -22.35 10.74 -16.90
CA CYS A 139 -23.61 11.45 -16.97
C CYS A 139 -24.29 11.47 -15.59
N ARG A 140 -25.04 12.54 -15.31
CA ARG A 140 -25.87 12.62 -14.09
C ARG A 140 -27.10 11.71 -14.18
N THR A 141 -27.58 11.43 -15.38
CA THR A 141 -28.73 10.59 -15.65
C THR A 141 -28.39 9.47 -16.62
N LYS A 142 -29.16 8.41 -16.62
CA LYS A 142 -28.99 7.28 -17.53
C LYS A 142 -29.30 7.71 -18.97
N THR A 143 -28.40 7.35 -19.89
CA THR A 143 -28.57 7.57 -21.32
C THR A 143 -28.23 6.27 -22.11
N ALA A 144 -28.30 6.32 -23.43
CA ALA A 144 -27.89 5.20 -24.28
C ALA A 144 -26.38 4.87 -24.13
N THR A 145 -25.53 5.88 -23.92
CA THR A 145 -24.08 5.74 -23.76
C THR A 145 -23.65 5.61 -22.30
N CYS A 146 -24.30 6.34 -21.39
CA CYS A 146 -24.13 6.22 -19.94
C CYS A 146 -25.17 5.23 -19.39
N ASN A 147 -24.92 3.95 -19.52
CA ASN A 147 -25.92 2.89 -19.30
C ASN A 147 -25.68 2.01 -18.07
N GLU A 148 -24.56 2.21 -17.37
CA GLU A 148 -24.16 1.46 -16.19
C GLU A 148 -24.02 2.39 -14.98
N PRO A 149 -24.59 2.05 -13.79
CA PRO A 149 -24.50 2.91 -12.61
C PRO A 149 -23.15 2.79 -11.89
N LEU A 150 -22.62 3.93 -11.48
CA LEU A 150 -21.61 4.07 -10.45
C LEU A 150 -22.31 4.34 -9.13
N MET A 151 -22.22 3.43 -8.15
CA MET A 151 -23.01 3.51 -6.93
C MET A 151 -22.15 3.66 -5.68
N GLY A 152 -22.71 4.40 -4.71
CA GLY A 152 -22.29 4.40 -3.31
C GLY A 152 -22.91 3.24 -2.54
N VAL A 153 -22.33 2.93 -1.39
CA VAL A 153 -22.85 1.88 -0.49
C VAL A 153 -24.35 2.11 -0.18
N PRO A 154 -25.18 1.05 -0.09
CA PRO A 154 -26.57 1.20 0.29
C PRO A 154 -26.71 1.86 1.67
N THR A 155 -27.62 2.81 1.76
CA THR A 155 -27.96 3.52 3.01
C THR A 155 -29.32 3.08 3.57
N ASP A 156 -30.01 2.19 2.86
CA ASP A 156 -31.35 1.67 3.17
C ASP A 156 -31.32 0.33 3.92
N GLY A 157 -30.16 -0.09 4.40
CA GLY A 157 -29.97 -1.33 5.15
C GLY A 157 -29.90 -2.61 4.30
N ARG A 158 -30.02 -2.53 2.96
CA ARG A 158 -29.89 -3.71 2.09
C ARG A 158 -28.47 -4.27 2.17
N ASN A 159 -28.39 -5.60 2.31
CA ASN A 159 -27.11 -6.29 2.27
C ASN A 159 -26.60 -6.36 0.82
N TYR A 160 -25.32 -6.05 0.62
CA TYR A 160 -24.62 -6.19 -0.65
C TYR A 160 -23.46 -7.19 -0.62
N LYS A 161 -23.08 -7.66 0.58
CA LYS A 161 -22.01 -8.65 0.75
C LYS A 161 -22.45 -10.01 0.23
N GLY A 162 -21.63 -10.63 -0.60
CA GLY A 162 -21.94 -11.89 -1.27
C GLY A 162 -22.95 -11.80 -2.41
N VAL A 163 -23.46 -10.60 -2.76
CA VAL A 163 -24.40 -10.39 -3.87
C VAL A 163 -23.62 -10.12 -5.16
N ALA A 164 -23.91 -10.87 -6.24
CA ALA A 164 -23.20 -10.71 -7.51
C ALA A 164 -23.50 -9.36 -8.19
N LYS A 165 -22.49 -8.83 -8.94
CA LYS A 165 -22.58 -7.56 -9.68
C LYS A 165 -23.88 -7.42 -10.48
N LYS A 166 -24.27 -8.44 -11.25
CA LYS A 166 -25.48 -8.40 -12.07
C LYS A 166 -26.71 -8.07 -11.22
N GLN A 167 -26.88 -8.77 -10.11
CA GLN A 167 -27.99 -8.57 -9.18
C GLN A 167 -27.93 -7.19 -8.52
N ILE A 168 -26.73 -6.74 -8.10
CA ILE A 168 -26.52 -5.39 -7.54
C ILE A 168 -27.02 -4.32 -8.51
N VAL A 169 -26.65 -4.43 -9.79
CA VAL A 169 -27.04 -3.44 -10.79
C VAL A 169 -28.52 -3.51 -11.15
N GLU A 170 -29.06 -4.71 -11.38
CA GLU A 170 -30.47 -4.91 -11.75
C GLU A 170 -31.43 -4.47 -10.64
N GLN A 171 -31.10 -4.71 -9.38
CA GLN A 171 -31.89 -4.30 -8.22
C GLN A 171 -31.50 -2.94 -7.64
N GLN A 172 -30.50 -2.27 -8.22
CA GLN A 172 -29.93 -1.02 -7.74
C GLN A 172 -29.63 -1.07 -6.24
N ILE A 173 -28.86 -2.10 -5.80
CA ILE A 173 -28.43 -2.24 -4.40
C ILE A 173 -27.32 -1.23 -4.13
N GLY A 174 -27.67 0.00 -3.81
CA GLY A 174 -26.80 1.13 -3.59
C GLY A 174 -27.41 2.44 -4.06
N ARG A 175 -26.84 3.56 -3.58
CA ARG A 175 -27.22 4.88 -4.04
C ARG A 175 -26.51 5.19 -5.36
N VAL A 176 -27.25 5.32 -6.45
CA VAL A 176 -26.68 5.76 -7.74
C VAL A 176 -26.07 7.16 -7.59
N LEU A 177 -24.79 7.30 -7.90
CA LEU A 177 -24.06 8.56 -7.89
C LEU A 177 -24.05 9.16 -9.29
N TYR A 178 -23.62 8.38 -10.27
CA TYR A 178 -23.48 8.76 -11.67
C TYR A 178 -23.72 7.57 -12.59
N TRP A 179 -23.76 7.82 -13.89
CA TRP A 179 -23.85 6.81 -14.95
C TRP A 179 -22.68 6.95 -15.90
N ALA A 180 -22.17 5.84 -16.43
CA ALA A 180 -21.14 5.86 -17.46
C ALA A 180 -21.28 4.65 -18.39
N ASN A 181 -20.41 4.55 -19.40
CA ASN A 181 -20.34 3.35 -20.22
C ASN A 181 -19.91 2.14 -19.37
N ILE A 182 -20.54 0.99 -19.56
CA ILE A 182 -20.27 -0.23 -18.76
C ILE A 182 -18.79 -0.63 -18.77
N VAL A 183 -18.07 -0.44 -19.88
CA VAL A 183 -16.63 -0.74 -19.98
C VAL A 183 -15.82 0.21 -19.12
N ASP A 184 -16.15 1.50 -19.12
CA ASP A 184 -15.49 2.52 -18.32
C ASP A 184 -15.77 2.33 -16.82
N VAL A 185 -17.02 1.96 -16.45
CA VAL A 185 -17.36 1.55 -15.08
C VAL A 185 -16.54 0.35 -14.63
N GLN A 186 -16.38 -0.68 -15.49
CA GLN A 186 -15.55 -1.83 -15.17
C GLN A 186 -14.09 -1.45 -14.96
N ASN A 187 -13.54 -0.53 -15.77
CA ASN A 187 -12.18 -0.04 -15.62
C ASN A 187 -12.00 0.68 -14.26
N ILE A 188 -12.87 1.62 -13.91
CA ILE A 188 -12.83 2.30 -12.59
C ILE A 188 -12.95 1.29 -11.45
N GLN A 189 -13.78 0.27 -11.56
CA GLN A 189 -13.93 -0.77 -10.53
C GLN A 189 -12.66 -1.61 -10.34
N ILE A 190 -11.87 -1.82 -11.40
CA ILE A 190 -10.57 -2.51 -11.31
C ILE A 190 -9.54 -1.60 -10.64
N GLN A 191 -9.49 -0.32 -11.01
CA GLN A 191 -8.54 0.65 -10.46
C GLN A 191 -8.89 1.09 -9.03
N GLY A 192 -10.13 0.83 -8.57
CA GLY A 192 -10.61 1.21 -7.23
C GLY A 192 -10.95 2.69 -7.08
N SER A 193 -10.60 3.54 -8.04
CA SER A 193 -10.92 4.97 -8.05
C SER A 193 -10.90 5.53 -9.47
N GLY A 194 -11.52 6.69 -9.71
CA GLY A 194 -11.50 7.35 -11.00
C GLY A 194 -11.98 8.79 -10.95
N MET A 195 -11.69 9.53 -12.03
CA MET A 195 -12.23 10.84 -12.28
C MET A 195 -13.36 10.72 -13.29
N LEU A 196 -14.46 11.37 -13.04
CA LEU A 196 -15.57 11.52 -13.99
C LEU A 196 -15.49 12.90 -14.63
N GLN A 197 -15.58 12.94 -15.94
CA GLN A 197 -15.82 14.17 -16.70
C GLN A 197 -17.28 14.19 -17.11
N LEU A 198 -18.07 15.05 -16.47
CA LEU A 198 -19.49 15.19 -16.76
C LEU A 198 -19.74 15.96 -18.05
N GLU A 199 -20.97 15.91 -18.56
CA GLU A 199 -21.39 16.54 -19.81
C GLU A 199 -21.16 18.06 -19.83
N ASP A 200 -21.20 18.70 -18.67
CA ASP A 200 -20.94 20.14 -18.49
C ASP A 200 -19.45 20.48 -18.26
N GLY A 201 -18.56 19.49 -18.41
CA GLY A 201 -17.12 19.63 -18.15
C GLY A 201 -16.72 19.54 -16.68
N THR A 202 -17.68 19.41 -15.74
CA THR A 202 -17.39 19.26 -14.32
C THR A 202 -16.56 17.99 -14.07
N MET A 203 -15.49 18.12 -13.28
CA MET A 203 -14.66 17.01 -12.88
C MET A 203 -15.06 16.53 -11.47
N VAL A 204 -15.41 15.25 -11.37
CA VAL A 204 -15.81 14.61 -10.11
C VAL A 204 -14.83 13.48 -9.77
N LYS A 205 -14.40 13.40 -8.52
CA LYS A 205 -13.56 12.31 -8.03
C LYS A 205 -14.37 11.26 -7.31
N LEU A 206 -14.27 10.00 -7.77
CA LEU A 206 -14.76 8.83 -7.06
C LEU A 206 -13.61 8.06 -6.44
N ASN A 207 -13.71 7.77 -5.14
CA ASN A 207 -12.81 6.92 -4.39
C ASN A 207 -13.52 5.65 -3.94
N PHE A 208 -12.73 4.60 -3.66
CA PHE A 208 -13.19 3.32 -3.15
C PHE A 208 -13.94 3.48 -1.82
N ALA A 209 -15.15 2.95 -1.73
CA ALA A 209 -15.95 2.90 -0.50
C ALA A 209 -16.01 1.49 0.07
N ALA A 210 -16.37 0.50 -0.75
CA ALA A 210 -16.53 -0.88 -0.32
C ALA A 210 -16.51 -1.84 -1.53
N VAL A 211 -16.46 -3.13 -1.24
CA VAL A 211 -16.60 -4.21 -2.21
C VAL A 211 -17.63 -5.24 -1.72
N ASN A 212 -18.28 -5.94 -2.64
CA ASN A 212 -19.31 -6.95 -2.34
C ASN A 212 -18.76 -8.32 -1.89
N ASP A 213 -17.44 -8.43 -1.62
CA ASP A 213 -16.73 -9.64 -1.19
C ASP A 213 -16.81 -10.83 -2.17
N MET A 214 -17.26 -10.60 -3.42
CA MET A 214 -17.22 -11.59 -4.46
C MET A 214 -15.86 -11.65 -5.16
N PRO A 215 -15.42 -12.83 -5.66
CA PRO A 215 -14.14 -12.98 -6.34
C PRO A 215 -14.12 -12.17 -7.66
N PHE A 216 -12.94 -11.70 -8.03
CA PHE A 216 -12.71 -11.07 -9.33
C PHE A 216 -12.51 -12.14 -10.41
N LYS A 217 -13.22 -12.01 -11.55
CA LYS A 217 -12.98 -12.78 -12.76
C LYS A 217 -12.41 -11.89 -13.84
N SER A 218 -11.20 -12.21 -14.30
CA SER A 218 -10.50 -11.43 -15.32
C SER A 218 -11.28 -11.40 -16.64
N ILE A 219 -11.50 -10.20 -17.16
CA ILE A 219 -12.19 -10.01 -18.45
C ILE A 219 -11.36 -10.60 -19.61
N GLY A 220 -10.04 -10.39 -19.59
CA GLY A 220 -9.15 -10.95 -20.61
C GLY A 220 -9.12 -12.48 -20.63
N GLU A 221 -9.17 -13.13 -19.47
CA GLU A 221 -9.24 -14.58 -19.36
C GLU A 221 -10.58 -15.13 -19.85
N GLN A 222 -11.68 -14.44 -19.57
CA GLN A 222 -13.00 -14.80 -20.07
C GLN A 222 -13.05 -14.75 -21.60
N LEU A 223 -12.43 -13.75 -22.23
CA LEU A 223 -12.34 -13.69 -23.69
C LEU A 223 -11.48 -14.84 -24.23
N ARG A 224 -10.32 -15.12 -23.62
CA ARG A 224 -9.45 -16.24 -24.03
C ARG A 224 -10.16 -17.59 -23.93
N SER A 225 -10.82 -17.86 -22.81
CA SER A 225 -11.54 -19.14 -22.60
C SER A 225 -12.70 -19.37 -23.56
N ARG A 226 -13.25 -18.30 -24.14
CA ARG A 226 -14.29 -18.35 -25.18
C ARG A 226 -13.73 -18.35 -26.60
N GLY A 227 -12.40 -18.36 -26.78
CA GLY A 227 -11.77 -18.27 -28.10
C GLY A 227 -11.89 -16.90 -28.77
N ILE A 228 -12.31 -15.86 -28.04
CA ILE A 228 -12.51 -14.51 -28.57
C ILE A 228 -11.19 -13.74 -28.46
N ARG A 229 -10.59 -13.39 -29.60
CA ARG A 229 -9.34 -12.63 -29.68
C ARG A 229 -9.60 -11.21 -30.18
N PRO A 230 -9.38 -10.16 -29.35
CA PRO A 230 -9.39 -8.79 -29.86
C PRO A 230 -8.33 -8.59 -30.95
N PRO A 231 -8.57 -7.75 -31.97
CA PRO A 231 -7.65 -7.55 -33.11
C PRO A 231 -6.22 -7.22 -32.69
N ASN A 232 -6.06 -6.40 -31.64
CA ASN A 232 -4.77 -5.94 -31.12
C ASN A 232 -4.28 -6.77 -29.88
N GLY A 233 -4.78 -8.02 -29.73
CA GLY A 233 -4.39 -8.91 -28.64
C GLY A 233 -5.15 -8.66 -27.33
N TYR A 234 -4.53 -9.08 -26.21
CA TYR A 234 -5.17 -9.06 -24.90
C TYR A 234 -4.57 -7.99 -23.95
N SER A 235 -3.95 -6.95 -24.49
CA SER A 235 -3.63 -5.78 -23.67
C SER A 235 -4.94 -5.14 -23.14
N ALA A 236 -4.87 -4.44 -22.02
CA ALA A 236 -6.06 -3.81 -21.44
C ALA A 236 -6.75 -2.91 -22.46
N ASP A 237 -5.99 -2.07 -23.19
CA ASP A 237 -6.51 -1.20 -24.26
C ASP A 237 -7.26 -1.99 -25.34
N ALA A 238 -6.61 -3.02 -25.88
CA ALA A 238 -7.20 -3.81 -26.96
C ALA A 238 -8.53 -4.45 -26.49
N VAL A 239 -8.56 -4.93 -25.25
CA VAL A 239 -9.77 -5.48 -24.64
C VAL A 239 -10.83 -4.41 -24.44
N TRP A 240 -10.48 -3.24 -23.88
CA TRP A 240 -11.47 -2.19 -23.62
C TRP A 240 -12.01 -1.59 -24.93
N GLN A 241 -11.16 -1.31 -25.91
CA GLN A 241 -11.59 -0.83 -27.22
C GLN A 241 -12.51 -1.83 -27.93
N TYR A 242 -12.13 -3.11 -27.92
CA TYR A 242 -12.93 -4.18 -28.50
C TYR A 242 -14.30 -4.31 -27.85
N LEU A 243 -14.37 -4.25 -26.50
CA LEU A 243 -15.62 -4.31 -25.78
C LEU A 243 -16.51 -3.08 -25.99
N LYS A 244 -15.94 -1.89 -26.12
CA LYS A 244 -16.71 -0.68 -26.48
C LYS A 244 -17.37 -0.79 -27.86
N GLN A 245 -16.73 -1.49 -28.80
CA GLN A 245 -17.29 -1.75 -30.14
C GLN A 245 -18.26 -2.93 -30.15
N ASN A 246 -18.31 -3.75 -29.09
CA ASN A 246 -19.16 -4.94 -28.97
C ASN A 246 -20.00 -4.90 -27.69
N PRO A 247 -21.01 -4.03 -27.57
CA PRO A 247 -21.70 -3.74 -26.30
C PRO A 247 -22.44 -4.96 -25.72
N THR A 248 -22.98 -5.86 -26.55
CA THR A 248 -23.64 -7.10 -26.09
C THR A 248 -22.64 -8.04 -25.43
N LEU A 249 -21.46 -8.23 -26.06
CA LEU A 249 -20.38 -9.03 -25.49
C LEU A 249 -19.83 -8.38 -24.23
N ALA A 250 -19.66 -7.06 -24.23
CA ALA A 250 -19.20 -6.31 -23.04
C ALA A 250 -20.10 -6.58 -21.85
N ARG A 251 -21.43 -6.45 -22.02
CA ARG A 251 -22.40 -6.73 -20.96
C ARG A 251 -22.28 -8.15 -20.43
N ASP A 252 -22.17 -9.14 -21.33
CA ASP A 252 -22.08 -10.54 -20.95
C ASP A 252 -20.80 -10.85 -20.14
N VAL A 253 -19.62 -10.47 -20.64
CA VAL A 253 -18.35 -10.76 -19.94
C VAL A 253 -18.20 -9.95 -18.64
N ILE A 254 -18.67 -8.68 -18.61
CA ILE A 254 -18.58 -7.84 -17.43
C ILE A 254 -19.52 -8.32 -16.31
N TYR A 255 -20.71 -8.76 -16.63
CA TYR A 255 -21.64 -9.32 -15.63
C TYR A 255 -21.31 -10.74 -15.19
N ASN A 256 -20.52 -11.49 -15.97
CA ASN A 256 -19.95 -12.75 -15.51
C ASN A 256 -18.83 -12.57 -14.47
N ASN A 257 -18.26 -11.36 -14.33
CA ASN A 257 -17.44 -10.97 -13.19
C ASN A 257 -18.35 -10.57 -12.01
N PRO A 258 -18.47 -11.38 -10.95
CA PRO A 258 -19.43 -11.12 -9.87
C PRO A 258 -19.03 -9.98 -8.94
N ARG A 259 -17.76 -9.52 -8.99
CA ARG A 259 -17.23 -8.48 -8.10
C ARG A 259 -17.80 -7.10 -8.47
N TYR A 260 -18.30 -6.36 -7.47
CA TYR A 260 -18.74 -4.97 -7.58
C TYR A 260 -18.01 -4.10 -6.58
N VAL A 261 -17.54 -2.94 -7.01
CA VAL A 261 -16.90 -1.92 -6.17
C VAL A 261 -17.83 -0.72 -6.04
N TYR A 262 -18.08 -0.29 -4.81
CA TYR A 262 -18.82 0.89 -4.44
C TYR A 262 -17.88 2.08 -4.24
N PHE A 263 -18.41 3.28 -4.45
CA PHE A 263 -17.63 4.51 -4.44
C PHE A 263 -18.23 5.56 -3.50
N TYR A 264 -17.40 6.54 -3.16
CA TYR A 264 -17.84 7.81 -2.62
C TYR A 264 -17.20 8.96 -3.38
N GLU A 265 -17.89 10.10 -3.41
CA GLU A 265 -17.39 11.33 -4.02
C GLU A 265 -16.51 12.10 -3.02
N SER A 266 -15.39 12.65 -3.46
CA SER A 266 -14.52 13.48 -2.63
C SER A 266 -14.27 14.87 -3.21
N VAL A 267 -14.14 15.84 -2.32
CA VAL A 267 -13.73 17.21 -2.61
C VAL A 267 -12.62 17.57 -1.62
N PRO A 268 -11.45 18.02 -2.06
CA PRO A 268 -10.97 18.22 -3.43
C PRO A 268 -10.77 16.91 -4.19
N PRO A 269 -10.53 16.97 -5.53
CA PRO A 269 -10.48 15.81 -6.40
C PRO A 269 -9.16 15.03 -6.27
N ASP A 270 -8.81 14.62 -5.06
CA ASP A 270 -7.63 13.81 -4.78
C ASP A 270 -7.93 12.32 -4.84
N VAL A 271 -6.94 11.55 -5.30
CA VAL A 271 -6.98 10.08 -5.19
C VAL A 271 -6.58 9.71 -3.79
N ILE A 272 -7.52 9.15 -3.03
CA ILE A 272 -7.28 8.76 -1.63
C ILE A 272 -6.95 7.27 -1.60
N GLY A 273 -5.81 6.92 -0.99
CA GLY A 273 -5.41 5.54 -0.73
C GLY A 273 -6.07 4.95 0.52
N LYS A 274 -5.84 3.68 0.77
CA LYS A 274 -6.35 2.94 1.94
C LYS A 274 -5.96 3.60 3.26
N LEU A 275 -4.79 4.25 3.32
CA LEU A 275 -4.35 5.00 4.51
C LEU A 275 -5.23 6.23 4.81
N GLY A 276 -6.14 6.61 3.90
CA GLY A 276 -6.99 7.79 4.05
C GLY A 276 -6.30 9.12 3.67
N THR A 277 -5.19 9.07 2.97
CA THR A 277 -4.42 10.25 2.54
C THR A 277 -4.34 10.36 1.02
N PRO A 278 -4.15 11.59 0.47
CA PRO A 278 -3.88 11.77 -0.94
C PRO A 278 -2.65 11.00 -1.41
N LEU A 279 -2.81 10.25 -2.51
CA LEU A 279 -1.72 9.55 -3.17
C LEU A 279 -0.87 10.53 -3.99
N SER A 280 0.43 10.31 -3.96
CA SER A 280 1.43 11.09 -4.70
C SER A 280 1.91 10.31 -5.93
N LYS A 281 1.82 10.90 -7.13
CA LYS A 281 2.30 10.33 -8.40
C LYS A 281 3.75 9.83 -8.23
N ILE A 282 4.03 8.56 -8.57
CA ILE A 282 5.34 7.87 -8.49
C ILE A 282 6.06 7.98 -7.13
N ARG A 283 5.27 8.19 -6.04
CA ARG A 283 5.75 8.23 -4.64
C ARG A 283 4.86 7.46 -3.69
N SER A 284 3.63 7.11 -4.09
CA SER A 284 2.75 6.22 -3.34
C SER A 284 2.72 4.85 -3.99
N ILE A 285 2.66 3.81 -3.15
CA ILE A 285 2.51 2.42 -3.56
C ILE A 285 1.40 1.73 -2.78
N ALA A 286 0.75 0.76 -3.43
CA ALA A 286 -0.06 -0.24 -2.77
C ALA A 286 0.82 -1.43 -2.41
N MET A 287 0.67 -1.94 -1.19
CA MET A 287 1.38 -3.10 -0.64
C MET A 287 0.42 -4.05 0.06
N ASP A 288 0.92 -5.21 0.45
CA ASP A 288 0.17 -6.18 1.25
C ASP A 288 0.04 -5.68 2.70
N ASP A 289 -1.15 -5.24 3.08
CA ASP A 289 -1.46 -4.70 4.41
C ASP A 289 -1.60 -5.79 5.50
N ASP A 290 -1.62 -7.07 5.12
CA ASP A 290 -1.46 -8.20 6.05
C ASP A 290 0.02 -8.40 6.45
N ILE A 291 0.97 -7.86 5.67
CA ILE A 291 2.40 -7.92 5.95
C ILE A 291 2.93 -6.59 6.49
N TYR A 292 2.55 -5.47 5.89
CA TYR A 292 3.16 -4.17 6.17
C TYR A 292 2.20 -3.17 6.81
N THR A 293 2.65 -2.46 7.81
CA THR A 293 1.97 -1.26 8.29
C THR A 293 1.97 -0.19 7.19
N LEU A 294 0.79 0.29 6.81
CA LEU A 294 0.70 1.41 5.86
C LEU A 294 1.22 2.70 6.49
N GLY A 295 1.85 3.55 5.68
CA GLY A 295 2.51 4.79 6.09
C GLY A 295 4.04 4.70 6.07
N MET A 296 4.60 3.49 6.00
CA MET A 296 6.05 3.26 6.05
C MET A 296 6.76 3.72 4.76
N PRO A 297 7.99 4.26 4.89
CA PRO A 297 8.87 4.50 3.74
C PRO A 297 9.44 3.18 3.20
N VAL A 298 9.45 3.03 1.88
CA VAL A 298 9.88 1.83 1.16
C VAL A 298 10.73 2.22 -0.03
N TYR A 299 11.96 1.75 -0.12
CA TYR A 299 12.77 1.95 -1.30
C TYR A 299 12.60 0.81 -2.30
N ILE A 300 12.35 1.16 -3.55
CA ILE A 300 12.14 0.20 -4.64
C ILE A 300 13.26 0.33 -5.66
N ALA A 301 13.81 -0.83 -6.09
CA ALA A 301 14.78 -0.94 -7.14
C ALA A 301 14.28 -1.92 -8.21
N THR A 302 13.58 -1.41 -9.23
CA THR A 302 12.99 -2.15 -10.34
C THR A 302 13.22 -1.42 -11.67
N ASN A 303 12.54 -1.82 -12.74
CA ASN A 303 12.52 -1.11 -14.00
C ASN A 303 11.07 -0.70 -14.37
N LEU A 304 10.93 0.34 -15.16
CA LEU A 304 9.67 0.68 -15.83
C LEU A 304 9.41 -0.24 -17.02
N SER A 305 8.18 -0.22 -17.54
CA SER A 305 7.77 -1.01 -18.72
C SER A 305 8.58 -0.68 -19.98
N ASP A 306 9.16 0.50 -20.07
CA ASP A 306 10.04 0.94 -21.16
C ASP A 306 11.53 0.58 -20.93
N GLY A 307 11.84 -0.18 -19.87
CA GLY A 307 13.20 -0.62 -19.53
C GLY A 307 14.02 0.37 -18.70
N ARG A 308 13.57 1.60 -18.51
CA ARG A 308 14.27 2.59 -17.67
C ARG A 308 14.34 2.15 -16.22
N ALA A 309 15.49 2.37 -15.59
CA ALA A 309 15.66 2.08 -14.17
C ALA A 309 14.69 2.90 -13.30
N PHE A 310 14.01 2.24 -12.38
CA PHE A 310 13.16 2.87 -11.38
C PHE A 310 13.76 2.62 -9.99
N ARG A 311 14.36 3.66 -9.42
CA ARG A 311 15.07 3.67 -8.15
C ARG A 311 14.50 4.79 -7.32
N ARG A 312 13.53 4.48 -6.41
CA ARG A 312 12.73 5.50 -5.74
C ARG A 312 12.42 5.15 -4.30
N LEU A 313 12.51 6.16 -3.44
CA LEU A 313 11.87 6.14 -2.14
C LEU A 313 10.37 6.40 -2.32
N MET A 314 9.57 5.43 -1.91
CA MET A 314 8.11 5.41 -2.02
C MET A 314 7.50 5.35 -0.61
N ILE A 315 6.21 5.60 -0.51
CA ILE A 315 5.47 5.47 0.75
C ILE A 315 4.31 4.48 0.55
N ALA A 316 4.19 3.52 1.45
CA ALA A 316 3.10 2.55 1.46
C ALA A 316 1.80 3.22 1.93
N GLN A 317 0.97 3.70 1.02
CA GLN A 317 -0.24 4.48 1.34
C GLN A 317 -1.53 3.80 0.87
N ASP A 318 -1.41 2.69 0.19
CA ASP A 318 -2.54 1.99 -0.38
C ASP A 318 -2.37 0.46 -0.29
N THR A 319 -3.42 -0.28 -0.62
CA THR A 319 -3.44 -1.73 -0.75
C THR A 319 -4.37 -2.15 -1.88
N GLY A 320 -4.31 -3.41 -2.25
CA GLY A 320 -5.20 -4.00 -3.24
C GLY A 320 -5.35 -5.50 -3.05
N SER A 321 -6.51 -6.05 -3.40
CA SER A 321 -6.80 -7.49 -3.19
C SER A 321 -5.84 -8.44 -3.93
N ALA A 322 -5.22 -7.96 -5.02
CA ALA A 322 -4.22 -8.70 -5.81
C ALA A 322 -2.77 -8.38 -5.41
N ILE A 323 -2.56 -7.47 -4.44
CA ILE A 323 -1.24 -7.07 -4.01
C ILE A 323 -0.90 -7.86 -2.76
N ARG A 324 -0.40 -9.08 -2.96
CA ARG A 324 -0.11 -10.04 -1.89
C ARG A 324 1.31 -10.57 -1.96
N GLY A 325 1.97 -10.66 -0.79
CA GLY A 325 3.32 -11.21 -0.62
C GLY A 325 4.36 -10.17 -0.23
N TRP A 326 5.54 -10.68 0.18
CA TRP A 326 6.63 -9.89 0.76
C TRP A 326 7.22 -8.85 -0.20
N ILE A 327 7.50 -9.23 -1.44
CA ILE A 327 8.14 -8.34 -2.43
C ILE A 327 7.14 -8.08 -3.54
N ARG A 328 6.02 -7.44 -3.19
CA ARG A 328 4.94 -7.11 -4.10
C ARG A 328 4.48 -5.68 -3.85
N ALA A 329 4.52 -4.85 -4.89
CA ALA A 329 3.95 -3.52 -4.82
C ALA A 329 3.31 -3.11 -6.15
N ASP A 330 2.34 -2.20 -6.06
CA ASP A 330 1.69 -1.57 -7.20
C ASP A 330 1.98 -0.06 -7.16
N ILE A 331 2.61 0.48 -8.20
CA ILE A 331 3.10 1.86 -8.25
C ILE A 331 1.97 2.77 -8.72
N PHE A 332 1.66 3.82 -7.96
CA PHE A 332 0.70 4.83 -8.36
C PHE A 332 1.31 5.81 -9.38
N PHE A 333 0.88 5.76 -10.64
CA PHE A 333 1.39 6.61 -11.71
C PHE A 333 0.66 7.95 -11.85
N GLY A 334 -0.45 8.17 -11.12
CA GLY A 334 -1.19 9.43 -11.19
C GLY A 334 -2.58 9.28 -11.79
N LYS A 335 -3.02 10.28 -12.57
CA LYS A 335 -4.38 10.39 -13.13
C LYS A 335 -4.34 10.51 -14.66
N GLY A 336 -5.39 9.99 -15.31
CA GLY A 336 -5.63 10.17 -16.74
C GLY A 336 -4.65 9.43 -17.67
N ASP A 337 -4.66 9.84 -18.94
CA ASP A 337 -3.99 9.11 -20.03
C ASP A 337 -2.47 9.08 -19.89
N GLU A 338 -1.82 10.17 -19.43
CA GLU A 338 -0.38 10.16 -19.19
C GLU A 338 0.00 9.08 -18.15
N ALA A 339 -0.74 9.01 -17.04
CA ALA A 339 -0.52 8.00 -16.00
C ALA A 339 -0.80 6.58 -16.52
N TYR A 340 -1.82 6.44 -17.39
CA TYR A 340 -2.14 5.19 -18.04
C TYR A 340 -0.95 4.64 -18.85
N GLN A 341 -0.29 5.48 -19.65
CA GLN A 341 0.85 5.07 -20.48
C GLN A 341 2.01 4.45 -19.65
N PHE A 342 2.20 4.92 -18.43
CA PHE A 342 3.21 4.35 -17.51
C PHE A 342 2.69 3.14 -16.72
N ALA A 343 1.43 3.16 -16.31
CA ALA A 343 0.83 2.06 -15.55
C ALA A 343 0.57 0.84 -16.43
N HIS A 344 0.19 1.09 -17.69
CA HIS A 344 -0.10 0.03 -18.65
C HIS A 344 1.17 -0.76 -19.01
N GLY A 345 1.09 -2.07 -18.86
CA GLY A 345 2.23 -2.96 -19.13
C GLY A 345 3.34 -2.94 -18.07
N GLN A 346 3.21 -2.14 -16.99
CA GLN A 346 4.14 -2.20 -15.88
C GLN A 346 4.04 -3.56 -15.19
N HIS A 347 5.04 -4.39 -15.44
CA HIS A 347 5.20 -5.71 -14.84
C HIS A 347 6.69 -6.05 -14.86
N ALA A 348 7.41 -5.76 -13.79
CA ALA A 348 8.85 -5.93 -13.72
C ALA A 348 9.27 -6.55 -12.40
N MET A 349 10.37 -7.29 -12.43
CA MET A 349 11.00 -7.83 -11.23
C MET A 349 11.94 -6.80 -10.59
N GLY A 350 11.97 -6.73 -9.26
CA GLY A 350 12.84 -5.81 -8.56
C GLY A 350 13.07 -6.17 -7.11
N LYS A 351 13.91 -5.37 -6.42
CA LYS A 351 14.21 -5.49 -5.00
C LYS A 351 13.41 -4.46 -4.19
N MET A 352 13.15 -4.80 -2.93
CA MET A 352 12.47 -3.96 -1.96
C MET A 352 13.30 -3.76 -0.71
N TYR A 353 13.26 -2.56 -0.17
CA TYR A 353 13.90 -2.23 1.10
C TYR A 353 12.91 -1.42 1.95
N ILE A 354 12.63 -1.91 3.16
CA ILE A 354 11.78 -1.22 4.13
C ILE A 354 12.67 -0.33 4.99
N LEU A 355 12.26 0.91 5.22
CA LEU A 355 12.97 1.84 6.09
C LEU A 355 12.26 1.87 7.46
N MET A 356 12.91 1.27 8.49
CA MET A 356 12.43 1.23 9.86
C MET A 356 13.00 2.40 10.66
N PRO A 357 12.23 3.04 11.56
CA PRO A 357 12.74 4.15 12.37
C PRO A 357 13.91 3.68 13.25
N LYS A 358 14.98 4.50 13.31
CA LYS A 358 16.12 4.32 14.21
C LYS A 358 15.83 4.93 15.56
N GLU A 359 16.41 4.35 16.63
CA GLU A 359 16.56 5.05 17.89
C GLU A 359 17.55 6.24 17.75
N TYR A 360 17.23 7.34 18.39
CA TYR A 360 18.12 8.49 18.41
C TYR A 360 19.24 8.23 19.44
N THR A 361 20.42 7.89 19.00
CA THR A 361 21.61 7.91 19.85
C THR A 361 22.03 9.37 20.06
N TYR A 362 21.66 9.94 21.21
CA TYR A 362 22.18 11.24 21.62
C TYR A 362 23.68 11.09 21.92
N VAL A 363 24.51 11.53 21.00
CA VAL A 363 25.94 11.72 21.28
C VAL A 363 26.06 13.05 22.04
N LYS A 364 26.37 12.96 23.34
CA LYS A 364 26.63 14.12 24.18
C LYS A 364 27.81 14.91 23.56
N PRO A 365 27.65 16.22 23.24
CA PRO A 365 28.80 17.01 22.82
C PRO A 365 29.88 17.00 23.91
N GLU A 366 31.14 16.76 23.52
CA GLU A 366 32.30 16.90 24.41
C GLU A 366 32.51 18.36 24.88
#